data_02991fedb7a50b14e62842ace60d4b63
#
_entry.id   02991fedb7a50b14e62842ace60d4b63
#
_cell.length_a   1.000
_cell.length_b   1.000
_cell.length_c   1.000
_cell.angle_alpha   90.00
_cell.angle_beta   90.00
_cell.angle_gamma   90.00
#
_symmetry.space_group_name_H-M   'P 1'
#
loop_
_entity.id
_entity.type
_entity.pdbx_description
1 polymer ?
#
loop_
_entity_poly.entity_id
_entity_poly.type
_entity_poly.pdbx_seq_one_letter_code
_entity_poly.pdbx_strand_id
1 'polypeptide(L)'
;QEAPTSKSVRFKWREHVTQFVVNDGSHVYFLDHGDAYYRGLILSSFSAYSGGYIAQDHAVNIFPFMGVTGDNYTGCEVTGFSLAGNNLITVGKSVPHCLAVNGQTGYENLNKNIFMIITDKNSMASRFIWLTQYLPSGAEITLTEPKLIPVGNNQYAVLFSEETSDQSILHYLLMDASGNVILSKLYKNVTIQTDSQPILWGRNIVWVSGNYDNGSYDSSRTYLYEIPVVTTPLNGIALNQTNLTIDEGNTQKLTPSFTPSNSDDVKDVVWTSSNPGVASVSEDGTIQGNGYGQAVITASAGDFQTQCQVAVKVSEN
;
A
#
# COMPACT_ATOMS: atom_id res chain seq x y z
N GLN A 1 2.24 -40.97 16.43
CA GLN A 1 2.18 -39.97 15.35
C GLN A 1 3.09 -40.44 14.23
N GLU A 2 2.50 -40.83 13.11
CA GLU A 2 3.29 -41.18 11.92
C GLU A 2 3.99 -39.89 11.42
N ALA A 3 5.26 -40.02 11.04
CA ALA A 3 6.00 -38.94 10.45
C ALA A 3 5.33 -38.54 9.11
N PRO A 4 5.24 -37.23 8.80
CA PRO A 4 4.64 -36.79 7.56
C PRO A 4 5.39 -37.42 6.37
N THR A 5 4.65 -38.12 5.49
CA THR A 5 5.21 -38.66 4.28
C THR A 5 5.60 -37.54 3.34
N SER A 6 6.88 -37.24 3.19
CA SER A 6 7.37 -36.29 2.19
C SER A 6 7.26 -36.94 0.80
N LYS A 7 6.40 -36.39 -0.05
CA LYS A 7 6.42 -36.64 -1.49
C LYS A 7 7.27 -35.55 -2.14
N SER A 8 8.46 -35.89 -2.59
CA SER A 8 9.30 -34.98 -3.32
C SER A 8 8.81 -34.82 -4.75
N VAL A 9 8.35 -33.63 -5.11
CA VAL A 9 8.27 -33.24 -6.52
C VAL A 9 9.67 -32.73 -6.89
N ARG A 10 10.35 -33.42 -7.80
CA ARG A 10 11.67 -32.96 -8.27
C ARG A 10 11.47 -31.87 -9.30
N PHE A 11 11.67 -30.64 -8.89
CA PHE A 11 11.94 -29.56 -9.83
C PHE A 11 13.37 -29.74 -10.38
N LYS A 12 13.57 -29.53 -11.67
CA LYS A 12 14.90 -29.62 -12.30
C LYS A 12 15.77 -28.37 -12.03
N TRP A 13 15.42 -27.57 -11.04
CA TRP A 13 16.04 -26.27 -10.75
C TRP A 13 17.12 -26.46 -9.71
N ARG A 14 18.27 -25.85 -9.92
CA ARG A 14 19.45 -26.02 -9.05
C ARG A 14 19.65 -24.76 -8.32
N GLU A 15 19.35 -24.03 -7.69
CA GLU A 15 19.63 -22.84 -6.87
C GLU A 15 18.40 -21.92 -6.83
N HIS A 16 17.66 -22.07 -5.76
CA HIS A 16 16.47 -21.26 -5.46
C HIS A 16 16.86 -20.23 -4.40
N VAL A 17 16.58 -18.96 -4.68
CA VAL A 17 16.91 -17.85 -3.77
C VAL A 17 15.77 -17.65 -2.78
N THR A 18 14.52 -17.66 -3.25
CA THR A 18 13.34 -17.42 -2.41
C THR A 18 12.16 -18.26 -2.93
N GLN A 19 11.38 -18.79 -2.01
CA GLN A 19 10.22 -19.64 -2.31
C GLN A 19 9.01 -19.21 -1.50
N PHE A 20 7.85 -19.16 -2.15
CA PHE A 20 6.58 -18.86 -1.52
C PHE A 20 5.52 -19.89 -1.89
N VAL A 21 4.62 -20.15 -0.95
CA VAL A 21 3.50 -21.06 -1.14
C VAL A 21 2.23 -20.42 -0.63
N VAL A 22 1.17 -20.46 -1.43
CA VAL A 22 -0.19 -20.11 -1.01
C VAL A 22 -1.16 -21.16 -1.50
N ASN A 23 -2.34 -21.27 -0.88
CA ASN A 23 -3.39 -22.18 -1.31
C ASN A 23 -4.76 -21.49 -1.30
N ASP A 24 -5.67 -21.95 -2.15
CA ASP A 24 -7.07 -21.46 -2.22
C ASP A 24 -8.09 -22.50 -1.76
N GLY A 25 -7.63 -23.58 -1.14
CA GLY A 25 -8.44 -24.71 -0.69
C GLY A 25 -8.57 -25.83 -1.73
N SER A 26 -8.39 -25.53 -3.02
CA SER A 26 -8.44 -26.52 -4.12
C SER A 26 -7.09 -26.71 -4.81
N HIS A 27 -6.29 -25.65 -4.87
CA HIS A 27 -4.97 -25.64 -5.47
C HIS A 27 -3.92 -25.08 -4.51
N VAL A 28 -2.69 -25.53 -4.69
CA VAL A 28 -1.50 -24.94 -4.09
C VAL A 28 -0.72 -24.26 -5.20
N TYR A 29 -0.37 -23.00 -4.96
CA TYR A 29 0.45 -22.19 -5.87
C TYR A 29 1.82 -22.00 -5.24
N PHE A 30 2.83 -22.24 -6.04
CA PHE A 30 4.22 -22.16 -5.65
C PHE A 30 4.95 -21.16 -6.53
N LEU A 31 5.54 -20.14 -5.92
CA LEU A 31 6.37 -19.17 -6.61
C LEU A 31 7.82 -19.43 -6.25
N ASP A 32 8.64 -19.55 -7.27
CA ASP A 32 10.06 -19.86 -7.16
C ASP A 32 10.90 -18.81 -7.88
N HIS A 33 11.92 -18.30 -7.20
CA HIS A 33 12.89 -17.38 -7.75
C HIS A 33 14.13 -18.19 -8.19
N GLY A 34 14.14 -18.58 -9.47
CA GLY A 34 15.27 -19.31 -10.06
C GLY A 34 16.31 -18.37 -10.65
N ASP A 35 17.56 -18.51 -10.26
CA ASP A 35 18.67 -17.73 -10.81
C ASP A 35 19.56 -18.52 -11.77
N ALA A 36 19.37 -19.84 -11.87
CA ALA A 36 20.03 -20.73 -12.81
C ALA A 36 19.31 -20.84 -14.17
N TYR A 37 19.45 -21.92 -14.89
CA TYR A 37 18.80 -22.18 -16.19
C TYR A 37 17.26 -22.02 -16.12
N TYR A 38 16.66 -21.31 -17.09
CA TYR A 38 15.31 -20.74 -17.09
C TYR A 38 15.12 -19.68 -16.02
N ARG A 39 16.06 -18.76 -15.92
CA ARG A 39 16.04 -17.65 -14.97
C ARG A 39 14.73 -16.90 -15.01
N GLY A 40 14.18 -16.67 -13.84
CA GLY A 40 12.91 -15.93 -13.71
C GLY A 40 12.14 -16.25 -12.46
N LEU A 41 10.97 -15.67 -12.36
CA LEU A 41 9.97 -16.03 -11.36
C LEU A 41 9.06 -17.10 -11.97
N ILE A 42 9.17 -18.31 -11.45
CA ILE A 42 8.42 -19.46 -11.93
C ILE A 42 7.24 -19.67 -11.00
N LEU A 43 6.05 -19.53 -11.55
CA LEU A 43 4.81 -19.83 -10.87
C LEU A 43 4.28 -21.18 -11.29
N SER A 44 4.05 -22.06 -10.33
CA SER A 44 3.48 -23.39 -10.54
C SER A 44 2.18 -23.54 -9.77
N SER A 45 1.19 -24.22 -10.34
CA SER A 45 -0.02 -24.64 -9.65
C SER A 45 -0.12 -26.15 -9.56
N PHE A 46 -0.70 -26.62 -8.47
CA PHE A 46 -0.88 -28.03 -8.18
C PHE A 46 -2.29 -28.28 -7.66
N SER A 47 -2.93 -29.35 -8.14
CA SER A 47 -4.20 -29.84 -7.61
C SER A 47 -4.06 -31.19 -6.94
N ALA A 48 -4.97 -31.50 -6.04
CA ALA A 48 -5.06 -32.81 -5.41
C ALA A 48 -5.94 -33.74 -6.27
N TYR A 49 -5.40 -34.87 -6.66
CA TYR A 49 -6.18 -35.95 -7.31
C TYR A 49 -6.83 -36.86 -6.28
N SER A 50 -7.86 -37.58 -6.71
CA SER A 50 -8.47 -38.67 -5.94
C SER A 50 -7.41 -39.70 -5.54
N GLY A 51 -7.28 -40.00 -4.24
CA GLY A 51 -6.26 -40.89 -3.70
C GLY A 51 -5.06 -40.16 -3.07
N GLY A 52 -5.12 -38.83 -2.90
CA GLY A 52 -4.10 -38.05 -2.18
C GLY A 52 -2.83 -37.78 -2.97
N TYR A 53 -2.87 -37.92 -4.27
CA TYR A 53 -1.77 -37.51 -5.15
C TYR A 53 -1.89 -36.03 -5.51
N ILE A 54 -0.74 -35.33 -5.57
CA ILE A 54 -0.63 -33.95 -6.03
C ILE A 54 -0.02 -34.00 -7.42
N ALA A 55 -0.64 -33.33 -8.39
CA ALA A 55 -0.08 -33.18 -9.72
C ALA A 55 0.07 -31.69 -10.05
N GLN A 56 1.11 -31.39 -10.81
CA GLN A 56 1.34 -30.07 -11.35
C GLN A 56 0.38 -29.83 -12.52
N ASP A 57 -0.43 -28.79 -12.42
CA ASP A 57 -1.36 -28.38 -13.47
C ASP A 57 -0.69 -27.41 -14.45
N HIS A 58 0.02 -26.42 -13.93
CA HIS A 58 0.70 -25.39 -14.71
C HIS A 58 2.07 -25.06 -14.15
N ALA A 59 2.96 -24.60 -15.03
CA ALA A 59 4.21 -23.91 -14.68
C ALA A 59 4.51 -22.85 -15.73
N VAL A 60 4.58 -21.60 -15.30
CA VAL A 60 4.83 -20.44 -16.19
C VAL A 60 5.92 -19.53 -15.61
N ASN A 61 6.73 -18.96 -16.48
CA ASN A 61 7.66 -17.91 -16.10
C ASN A 61 6.92 -16.56 -16.16
N ILE A 62 6.54 -16.02 -15.00
CA ILE A 62 5.78 -14.78 -14.91
C ILE A 62 6.66 -13.53 -15.00
N PHE A 63 7.97 -13.69 -14.84
CA PHE A 63 8.95 -12.61 -14.96
C PHE A 63 10.31 -13.18 -15.38
N PRO A 64 10.59 -13.29 -16.69
CA PRO A 64 11.86 -13.81 -17.16
C PRO A 64 13.02 -12.86 -16.84
N PHE A 65 14.10 -13.42 -16.31
CA PHE A 65 15.34 -12.68 -16.13
C PHE A 65 16.23 -12.84 -17.34
N MET A 66 16.88 -11.74 -17.73
CA MET A 66 17.94 -11.79 -18.75
C MET A 66 19.25 -12.25 -18.11
N GLY A 67 20.18 -12.74 -18.90
CA GLY A 67 21.52 -13.18 -18.47
C GLY A 67 21.89 -14.54 -19.04
N VAL A 68 23.10 -14.99 -18.73
CA VAL A 68 23.67 -16.26 -19.20
C VAL A 68 23.75 -17.28 -18.05
N THR A 69 23.85 -18.55 -18.39
CA THR A 69 24.07 -19.63 -17.40
C THR A 69 25.34 -19.34 -16.59
N GLY A 70 25.21 -19.37 -15.26
CA GLY A 70 26.32 -19.14 -14.33
C GLY A 70 26.45 -17.70 -13.82
N ASP A 71 25.56 -16.79 -14.26
CA ASP A 71 25.40 -15.48 -13.66
C ASP A 71 24.42 -15.61 -12.46
N ASN A 72 24.94 -15.47 -11.24
CA ASN A 72 24.19 -15.69 -10.01
C ASN A 72 23.49 -14.40 -9.50
N TYR A 73 23.59 -13.30 -10.21
CA TYR A 73 22.95 -12.05 -9.83
C TYR A 73 21.81 -11.69 -10.79
N THR A 74 20.59 -11.64 -10.26
CA THR A 74 19.40 -11.34 -11.06
C THR A 74 18.94 -9.88 -10.95
N GLY A 75 19.43 -9.14 -9.95
CA GLY A 75 18.96 -7.79 -9.63
C GLY A 75 17.52 -7.73 -9.11
N CYS A 76 16.89 -8.88 -8.91
CA CYS A 76 15.50 -9.03 -8.48
C CYS A 76 15.44 -9.65 -7.08
N GLU A 77 14.60 -9.10 -6.23
CA GLU A 77 14.28 -9.62 -4.90
C GLU A 77 12.76 -9.71 -4.77
N VAL A 78 12.24 -10.93 -4.56
CA VAL A 78 10.81 -11.17 -4.31
C VAL A 78 10.61 -11.28 -2.80
N THR A 79 9.62 -10.57 -2.28
CA THR A 79 9.43 -10.43 -0.84
C THR A 79 8.00 -10.66 -0.38
N GLY A 80 7.05 -10.81 -1.32
CA GLY A 80 5.67 -11.12 -1.00
C GLY A 80 4.95 -11.86 -2.10
N PHE A 81 4.11 -12.82 -1.69
CA PHE A 81 3.24 -13.60 -2.55
C PHE A 81 1.94 -13.93 -1.81
N SER A 82 0.79 -13.63 -2.41
CA SER A 82 -0.50 -13.79 -1.76
C SER A 82 -1.63 -14.02 -2.75
N LEU A 83 -2.77 -14.47 -2.24
CA LEU A 83 -4.04 -14.56 -2.95
C LEU A 83 -4.89 -13.31 -2.72
N ALA A 84 -5.50 -12.78 -3.78
CA ALA A 84 -6.51 -11.74 -3.72
C ALA A 84 -7.62 -12.05 -4.75
N GLY A 85 -8.71 -12.62 -4.27
CA GLY A 85 -9.80 -13.09 -5.12
C GLY A 85 -9.35 -14.16 -6.12
N ASN A 86 -9.46 -13.85 -7.41
CA ASN A 86 -9.04 -14.74 -8.49
C ASN A 86 -7.60 -14.52 -8.94
N ASN A 87 -6.86 -13.66 -8.26
CA ASN A 87 -5.51 -13.29 -8.63
C ASN A 87 -4.49 -13.72 -7.59
N LEU A 88 -3.29 -14.04 -8.08
CA LEU A 88 -2.07 -14.22 -7.33
C LEU A 88 -1.26 -12.92 -7.43
N ILE A 89 -0.86 -12.37 -6.30
CA ILE A 89 -0.13 -11.12 -6.22
C ILE A 89 1.29 -11.39 -5.79
N THR A 90 2.25 -10.96 -6.58
CA THR A 90 3.68 -11.01 -6.28
C THR A 90 4.22 -9.60 -6.15
N VAL A 91 4.99 -9.31 -5.11
CA VAL A 91 5.70 -8.03 -4.96
C VAL A 91 7.18 -8.26 -4.73
N GLY A 92 7.97 -7.31 -5.16
CA GLY A 92 9.41 -7.33 -4.99
C GLY A 92 10.06 -6.02 -5.41
N LYS A 93 11.37 -6.00 -5.38
CA LYS A 93 12.18 -4.88 -5.92
C LYS A 93 13.17 -5.40 -6.95
N SER A 94 13.43 -4.60 -7.97
CA SER A 94 14.34 -4.96 -9.04
C SER A 94 14.94 -3.72 -9.69
N VAL A 95 16.09 -3.91 -10.33
CA VAL A 95 16.60 -2.90 -11.26
C VAL A 95 15.62 -2.73 -12.43
N PRO A 96 15.46 -1.52 -12.98
CA PRO A 96 14.64 -1.30 -14.16
C PRO A 96 15.04 -2.25 -15.28
N HIS A 97 14.05 -2.93 -15.82
CA HIS A 97 14.16 -3.89 -16.90
C HIS A 97 14.66 -5.30 -16.56
N CYS A 98 15.19 -5.59 -15.40
CA CYS A 98 15.87 -6.88 -15.11
C CYS A 98 16.65 -7.42 -16.34
N LEU A 99 16.96 -6.52 -17.24
CA LEU A 99 17.64 -6.78 -18.47
C LEU A 99 19.11 -6.90 -18.09
N ALA A 100 19.53 -8.09 -17.71
CA ALA A 100 20.93 -8.39 -17.62
C ALA A 100 21.55 -7.99 -18.96
N VAL A 101 22.30 -6.93 -18.94
CA VAL A 101 23.18 -6.63 -20.05
C VAL A 101 24.36 -7.58 -19.91
N ASN A 102 24.34 -8.67 -20.69
CA ASN A 102 25.47 -9.56 -21.00
C ASN A 102 26.63 -9.52 -19.97
N GLY A 103 26.52 -10.27 -18.88
CA GLY A 103 27.64 -10.55 -17.98
C GLY A 103 28.26 -9.33 -17.29
N GLN A 104 27.62 -8.18 -17.28
CA GLN A 104 28.14 -7.00 -16.59
C GLN A 104 27.74 -7.02 -15.12
N THR A 105 28.71 -7.20 -14.27
CA THR A 105 28.74 -6.76 -12.87
C THR A 105 28.52 -5.24 -12.87
N GLY A 106 27.47 -4.75 -12.26
CA GLY A 106 27.18 -3.30 -12.22
C GLY A 106 25.76 -2.95 -11.78
N TYR A 107 24.89 -3.95 -11.60
CA TYR A 107 23.52 -3.74 -11.09
C TYR A 107 23.48 -3.38 -9.62
N GLU A 108 24.57 -3.66 -8.89
CA GLU A 108 24.72 -3.43 -7.45
C GLU A 108 24.57 -1.95 -7.08
N ASN A 109 24.94 -1.06 -8.02
CA ASN A 109 24.91 0.40 -7.85
C ASN A 109 23.71 1.08 -8.54
N LEU A 110 22.75 0.32 -9.06
CA LEU A 110 21.57 0.89 -9.69
C LEU A 110 20.43 0.98 -8.68
N ASN A 111 19.70 2.09 -8.71
CA ASN A 111 18.48 2.22 -7.95
C ASN A 111 17.49 1.12 -8.35
N LYS A 112 17.04 0.33 -7.39
CA LYS A 112 15.97 -0.65 -7.59
C LYS A 112 14.62 0.05 -7.50
N ASN A 113 13.64 -0.50 -8.19
CA ASN A 113 12.25 -0.07 -8.12
C ASN A 113 11.37 -1.18 -7.57
N ILE A 114 10.30 -0.79 -6.89
CA ILE A 114 9.28 -1.72 -6.40
C ILE A 114 8.39 -2.13 -7.57
N PHE A 115 8.17 -3.42 -7.71
CA PHE A 115 7.28 -3.98 -8.71
C PHE A 115 6.18 -4.84 -8.09
N MET A 116 5.14 -5.05 -8.87
CA MET A 116 4.06 -5.97 -8.62
C MET A 116 3.74 -6.78 -9.87
N ILE A 117 3.44 -8.06 -9.69
CA ILE A 117 2.91 -8.92 -10.74
C ILE A 117 1.56 -9.45 -10.28
N ILE A 118 0.56 -9.30 -11.13
CA ILE A 118 -0.78 -9.82 -10.91
C ILE A 118 -0.99 -10.94 -11.92
N THR A 119 -1.22 -12.15 -11.42
CA THR A 119 -1.43 -13.34 -12.23
C THR A 119 -2.84 -13.88 -11.99
N ASP A 120 -3.65 -13.97 -13.04
CA ASP A 120 -4.93 -14.68 -12.97
C ASP A 120 -4.67 -16.18 -12.74
N LYS A 121 -5.23 -16.74 -11.67
CA LYS A 121 -4.93 -18.12 -11.23
C LYS A 121 -5.48 -19.20 -12.15
N ASN A 122 -6.46 -18.88 -13.01
CA ASN A 122 -7.05 -19.85 -13.93
C ASN A 122 -6.32 -19.89 -15.27
N SER A 123 -6.05 -18.70 -15.84
CA SER A 123 -5.37 -18.59 -17.13
C SER A 123 -3.85 -18.53 -17.04
N MET A 124 -3.31 -18.30 -15.83
CA MET A 124 -1.89 -18.04 -15.56
C MET A 124 -1.33 -16.83 -16.34
N ALA A 125 -2.21 -15.99 -16.89
CA ALA A 125 -1.82 -14.75 -17.55
C ALA A 125 -1.39 -13.72 -16.50
N SER A 126 -0.25 -13.07 -16.75
CA SER A 126 0.36 -12.14 -15.81
C SER A 126 0.45 -10.72 -16.36
N ARG A 127 0.28 -9.73 -15.47
CA ARG A 127 0.48 -8.32 -15.74
C ARG A 127 1.51 -7.76 -14.76
N PHE A 128 2.52 -7.08 -15.28
CA PHE A 128 3.59 -6.45 -14.52
C PHE A 128 3.31 -4.96 -14.34
N ILE A 129 3.57 -4.43 -13.13
CA ILE A 129 3.37 -3.03 -12.75
C ILE A 129 4.58 -2.55 -11.96
N TRP A 130 5.17 -1.42 -12.34
CA TRP A 130 6.09 -0.69 -11.48
C TRP A 130 5.31 0.20 -10.51
N LEU A 131 5.55 0.03 -9.21
CA LEU A 131 4.96 0.88 -8.17
C LEU A 131 5.81 2.13 -7.90
N THR A 132 7.11 2.07 -8.22
CA THR A 132 8.03 3.21 -8.21
C THR A 132 8.75 3.33 -9.54
N GLN A 133 9.29 4.50 -9.86
CA GLN A 133 9.98 4.77 -11.12
C GLN A 133 11.20 5.69 -10.90
N TYR A 134 12.11 5.29 -10.04
CA TYR A 134 13.36 6.01 -9.83
C TYR A 134 14.30 5.78 -11.02
N LEU A 135 15.07 6.82 -11.37
CA LEU A 135 16.07 6.69 -12.41
C LEU A 135 17.19 5.74 -11.95
N PRO A 136 17.78 4.95 -12.86
CA PRO A 136 18.85 4.02 -12.54
C PRO A 136 20.08 4.70 -11.94
N SER A 137 20.37 5.94 -12.39
CA SER A 137 21.48 6.75 -11.89
C SER A 137 20.97 8.08 -11.34
N GLY A 138 21.44 8.49 -10.18
CA GLY A 138 21.00 9.72 -9.51
C GLY A 138 21.40 9.73 -8.05
N ALA A 139 20.66 10.47 -7.22
CA ALA A 139 20.80 10.39 -5.76
C ALA A 139 20.54 8.95 -5.32
N GLU A 140 21.37 8.47 -4.40
CA GLU A 140 21.21 7.14 -3.83
C GLU A 140 19.92 7.09 -3.03
N ILE A 141 18.97 6.28 -3.50
CA ILE A 141 17.70 6.02 -2.84
C ILE A 141 17.71 4.56 -2.43
N THR A 142 17.66 4.32 -1.13
CA THR A 142 17.52 2.98 -0.61
C THR A 142 16.04 2.66 -0.38
N LEU A 143 15.54 1.66 -1.09
CA LEU A 143 14.20 1.11 -0.84
C LEU A 143 14.32 -0.13 0.02
N THR A 144 13.55 -0.17 1.09
CA THR A 144 13.39 -1.43 1.83
C THR A 144 12.59 -2.43 1.01
N GLU A 145 12.62 -3.68 1.42
CA GLU A 145 11.85 -4.73 0.76
C GLU A 145 10.35 -4.52 0.96
N PRO A 146 9.54 -4.52 -0.11
CA PRO A 146 8.11 -4.34 0.01
C PRO A 146 7.47 -5.47 0.80
N LYS A 147 6.54 -5.13 1.69
CA LYS A 147 5.73 -6.07 2.45
C LYS A 147 4.32 -6.11 1.87
N LEU A 148 3.82 -7.31 1.62
CA LEU A 148 2.49 -7.56 1.07
C LEU A 148 1.59 -8.11 2.19
N ILE A 149 0.54 -7.39 2.54
CA ILE A 149 -0.36 -7.73 3.63
C ILE A 149 -1.79 -7.82 3.11
N PRO A 150 -2.41 -9.01 3.04
CA PRO A 150 -3.83 -9.13 2.77
C PRO A 150 -4.65 -8.45 3.86
N VAL A 151 -5.58 -7.57 3.48
CA VAL A 151 -6.40 -6.80 4.43
C VAL A 151 -7.89 -7.15 4.38
N GLY A 152 -8.26 -8.18 3.64
CA GLY A 152 -9.64 -8.59 3.40
C GLY A 152 -10.25 -7.95 2.16
N ASN A 153 -11.50 -8.30 1.85
CA ASN A 153 -12.28 -7.77 0.70
C ASN A 153 -11.54 -7.87 -0.65
N ASN A 154 -10.68 -8.86 -0.84
CA ASN A 154 -9.80 -8.99 -1.99
C ASN A 154 -8.88 -7.77 -2.20
N GLN A 155 -8.55 -7.09 -1.10
CA GLN A 155 -7.62 -5.96 -1.07
C GLN A 155 -6.34 -6.36 -0.33
N TYR A 156 -5.27 -5.63 -0.60
CA TYR A 156 -3.99 -5.81 0.05
C TYR A 156 -3.27 -4.48 0.21
N ALA A 157 -2.48 -4.39 1.26
CA ALA A 157 -1.56 -3.29 1.48
C ALA A 157 -0.15 -3.67 1.01
N VAL A 158 0.54 -2.72 0.39
CA VAL A 158 1.97 -2.78 0.11
C VAL A 158 2.66 -1.70 0.91
N LEU A 159 3.61 -2.09 1.75
CA LEU A 159 4.42 -1.18 2.56
C LEU A 159 5.89 -1.31 2.18
N PHE A 160 6.56 -0.19 2.01
CA PHE A 160 8.01 -0.11 1.88
C PHE A 160 8.51 1.26 2.33
N SER A 161 9.75 1.35 2.80
CA SER A 161 10.36 2.62 3.14
C SER A 161 11.30 3.07 2.05
N GLU A 162 11.31 4.37 1.80
CA GLU A 162 12.30 5.12 1.04
C GLU A 162 13.22 5.80 2.05
N GLU A 163 14.50 5.47 1.99
CA GLU A 163 15.51 5.99 2.90
C GLU A 163 16.50 6.86 2.12
N THR A 164 16.69 8.08 2.60
CA THR A 164 17.70 9.04 2.12
C THR A 164 18.62 9.41 3.27
N SER A 165 19.65 10.23 3.02
CA SER A 165 20.54 10.74 4.08
C SER A 165 19.79 11.50 5.18
N ASP A 166 18.64 12.07 4.88
CA ASP A 166 17.99 13.06 5.75
C ASP A 166 16.69 12.55 6.37
N GLN A 167 16.03 11.57 5.76
CA GLN A 167 14.73 11.09 6.22
C GLN A 167 14.43 9.67 5.77
N SER A 168 13.51 9.03 6.50
CA SER A 168 12.79 7.84 6.05
C SER A 168 11.33 8.18 5.78
N ILE A 169 10.79 7.67 4.68
CA ILE A 169 9.39 7.83 4.31
C ILE A 169 8.81 6.44 4.09
N LEU A 170 7.83 6.07 4.91
CA LEU A 170 7.07 4.85 4.67
C LEU A 170 5.97 5.12 3.65
N HIS A 171 5.97 4.36 2.58
CA HIS A 171 4.90 4.29 1.59
C HIS A 171 3.88 3.22 2.02
N TYR A 172 2.62 3.61 2.08
CA TYR A 172 1.48 2.74 2.27
C TYR A 172 0.59 2.84 1.03
N LEU A 173 0.43 1.72 0.33
CA LEU A 173 -0.47 1.60 -0.81
C LEU A 173 -1.53 0.57 -0.47
N LEU A 174 -2.81 0.97 -0.43
CA LEU A 174 -3.94 0.03 -0.44
C LEU A 174 -4.36 -0.21 -1.88
N MET A 175 -4.50 -1.45 -2.27
CA MET A 175 -4.76 -1.85 -3.65
C MET A 175 -5.86 -2.90 -3.73
N ASP A 176 -6.62 -2.91 -4.83
CA ASP A 176 -7.55 -3.97 -5.15
C ASP A 176 -6.85 -5.19 -5.80
N ALA A 177 -7.59 -6.28 -5.96
CA ALA A 177 -7.08 -7.50 -6.57
C ALA A 177 -6.64 -7.32 -8.04
N SER A 178 -7.06 -6.25 -8.69
CA SER A 178 -6.66 -5.90 -10.05
C SER A 178 -5.42 -5.00 -10.08
N GLY A 179 -4.86 -4.62 -8.90
CA GLY A 179 -3.68 -3.78 -8.78
C GLY A 179 -3.95 -2.30 -9.00
N ASN A 180 -5.19 -1.85 -8.87
CA ASN A 180 -5.49 -0.44 -8.83
C ASN A 180 -5.25 0.09 -7.42
N VAL A 181 -4.60 1.26 -7.32
CA VAL A 181 -4.39 1.94 -6.04
C VAL A 181 -5.71 2.56 -5.59
N ILE A 182 -6.21 2.11 -4.42
CA ILE A 182 -7.41 2.64 -3.76
C ILE A 182 -7.03 3.82 -2.87
N LEU A 183 -5.91 3.72 -2.15
CA LEU A 183 -5.40 4.72 -1.23
C LEU A 183 -3.88 4.69 -1.24
N SER A 184 -3.27 5.87 -1.23
CA SER A 184 -1.82 6.05 -1.06
C SER A 184 -1.57 7.05 0.06
N LYS A 185 -0.73 6.69 1.03
CA LYS A 185 -0.30 7.56 2.14
C LYS A 185 1.21 7.49 2.32
N LEU A 186 1.79 8.60 2.76
CA LEU A 186 3.20 8.73 3.09
C LEU A 186 3.33 9.10 4.58
N TYR A 187 4.16 8.36 5.29
CA TYR A 187 4.44 8.62 6.71
C TYR A 187 5.93 8.96 6.87
N LYS A 188 6.21 10.19 7.30
CA LYS A 188 7.58 10.67 7.53
C LYS A 188 8.13 10.13 8.84
N ASN A 189 9.43 9.83 8.82
CA ASN A 189 10.17 9.31 9.99
C ASN A 189 9.59 7.98 10.51
N VAL A 190 8.98 7.22 9.63
CA VAL A 190 8.50 5.86 9.87
C VAL A 190 9.22 4.93 8.92
N THR A 191 9.75 3.83 9.43
CA THR A 191 10.46 2.85 8.62
C THR A 191 9.88 1.45 8.82
N ILE A 192 10.00 0.62 7.78
CA ILE A 192 9.76 -0.81 7.84
C ILE A 192 11.02 -1.51 7.34
N GLN A 193 11.62 -2.31 8.20
CA GLN A 193 12.87 -2.98 7.88
C GLN A 193 12.66 -4.26 7.09
N THR A 194 13.73 -4.74 6.48
CA THR A 194 13.75 -6.00 5.73
C THR A 194 13.24 -7.19 6.54
N ASP A 195 13.62 -7.28 7.80
CA ASP A 195 13.21 -8.35 8.73
C ASP A 195 11.89 -8.09 9.45
N SER A 196 11.30 -6.89 9.32
CA SER A 196 9.98 -6.59 9.88
C SER A 196 8.92 -7.49 9.26
N GLN A 197 8.05 -8.04 10.11
CA GLN A 197 6.93 -8.91 9.73
C GLN A 197 5.61 -8.24 10.10
N PRO A 198 5.09 -7.33 9.25
CA PRO A 198 3.80 -6.70 9.49
C PRO A 198 2.67 -7.72 9.41
N ILE A 199 1.73 -7.60 10.33
CA ILE A 199 0.52 -8.42 10.36
C ILE A 199 -0.72 -7.55 10.41
N LEU A 200 -1.83 -8.07 9.90
CA LEU A 200 -3.15 -7.48 10.13
C LEU A 200 -3.65 -7.93 11.51
N TRP A 201 -3.89 -6.97 12.41
CA TRP A 201 -4.47 -7.21 13.73
C TRP A 201 -5.70 -6.34 13.93
N GLY A 202 -6.87 -6.97 13.94
CA GLY A 202 -8.15 -6.26 13.90
C GLY A 202 -8.30 -5.46 12.60
N ARG A 203 -8.32 -4.14 12.72
CA ARG A 203 -8.38 -3.21 11.58
C ARG A 203 -7.07 -2.46 11.34
N ASN A 204 -5.98 -2.89 11.97
CA ASN A 204 -4.70 -2.21 11.89
C ASN A 204 -3.63 -3.14 11.32
N ILE A 205 -2.74 -2.58 10.52
CA ILE A 205 -1.46 -3.23 10.20
C ILE A 205 -0.49 -2.83 11.30
N VAL A 206 0.09 -3.83 11.96
CA VAL A 206 1.04 -3.60 13.06
C VAL A 206 2.37 -4.28 12.76
N TRP A 207 3.46 -3.63 13.12
CA TRP A 207 4.81 -4.19 13.02
C TRP A 207 5.74 -3.57 14.03
N VAL A 208 6.88 -4.22 14.22
CA VAL A 208 7.95 -3.74 15.08
C VAL A 208 9.14 -3.34 14.22
N SER A 209 9.70 -2.17 14.48
CA SER A 209 10.89 -1.67 13.80
C SER A 209 11.66 -0.71 14.72
N GLY A 210 12.90 -0.38 14.37
CA GLY A 210 13.61 0.71 15.00
C GLY A 210 13.08 2.08 14.56
N ASN A 211 13.61 3.13 15.14
CA ASN A 211 13.31 4.49 14.74
C ASN A 211 14.40 5.04 13.82
N TYR A 212 13.99 5.82 12.84
CA TYR A 212 14.87 6.62 12.01
C TYR A 212 14.79 8.08 12.49
N ASP A 213 15.82 8.57 13.13
CA ASP A 213 15.86 9.92 13.67
C ASP A 213 17.13 10.65 13.22
N ASN A 214 16.98 11.89 12.74
CA ASN A 214 18.07 12.78 12.31
C ASN A 214 19.08 12.14 11.32
N GLY A 215 18.61 11.41 10.32
CA GLY A 215 19.46 10.78 9.32
C GLY A 215 20.21 9.54 9.83
N SER A 216 19.84 9.00 10.99
CA SER A 216 20.44 7.81 11.60
C SER A 216 19.39 6.85 12.13
N TYR A 217 19.66 5.57 11.95
CA TYR A 217 18.84 4.50 12.53
C TYR A 217 19.22 4.30 14.00
N ASP A 218 18.25 4.53 14.91
CA ASP A 218 18.41 4.24 16.34
C ASP A 218 18.07 2.78 16.64
N SER A 219 19.09 1.92 16.63
CA SER A 219 18.94 0.51 16.98
C SER A 219 18.77 0.25 18.49
N SER A 220 18.91 1.29 19.33
CA SER A 220 18.75 1.16 20.78
C SER A 220 17.31 1.13 21.23
N ARG A 221 16.36 1.49 20.35
CA ARG A 221 14.93 1.54 20.64
C ARG A 221 14.13 0.77 19.59
N THR A 222 13.17 0.01 20.07
CA THR A 222 12.22 -0.71 19.24
C THR A 222 10.85 -0.09 19.44
N TYR A 223 10.18 0.21 18.35
CA TYR A 223 8.85 0.80 18.35
C TYR A 223 7.84 -0.18 17.75
N LEU A 224 6.65 -0.21 18.36
CA LEU A 224 5.47 -0.82 17.75
C LEU A 224 4.78 0.25 16.91
N TYR A 225 4.68 0.00 15.63
CA TYR A 225 3.95 0.85 14.69
C TYR A 225 2.58 0.27 14.41
N GLU A 226 1.62 1.16 14.16
CA GLU A 226 0.24 0.81 13.87
C GLU A 226 -0.32 1.75 12.79
N ILE A 227 -0.90 1.18 11.73
CA ILE A 227 -1.58 1.92 10.68
C ILE A 227 -3.00 1.37 10.53
N PRO A 228 -4.05 2.22 10.65
CA PRO A 228 -5.41 1.78 10.40
C PRO A 228 -5.61 1.42 8.92
N VAL A 229 -6.26 0.29 8.67
CA VAL A 229 -6.67 -0.12 7.32
C VAL A 229 -8.00 0.52 6.99
N VAL A 230 -7.99 1.38 5.98
CA VAL A 230 -9.17 2.06 5.46
C VAL A 230 -9.56 1.40 4.14
N THR A 231 -10.53 0.48 4.17
CA THR A 231 -10.93 -0.31 2.99
C THR A 231 -11.90 0.44 2.07
N THR A 232 -12.55 1.46 2.60
CA THR A 232 -13.47 2.35 1.86
C THR A 232 -13.10 3.78 2.20
N PRO A 233 -12.03 4.33 1.57
CA PRO A 233 -11.55 5.66 1.90
C PRO A 233 -12.57 6.74 1.57
N LEU A 234 -12.43 7.87 2.28
CA LEU A 234 -13.18 9.08 1.98
C LEU A 234 -12.74 9.62 0.60
N ASN A 235 -13.68 10.06 -0.22
CA ASN A 235 -13.40 10.72 -1.49
C ASN A 235 -14.12 12.08 -1.63
N GLY A 236 -14.82 12.53 -0.59
CA GLY A 236 -15.44 13.85 -0.58
C GLY A 236 -16.18 14.18 0.70
N ILE A 237 -16.33 15.48 0.94
CA ILE A 237 -17.13 16.08 2.00
C ILE A 237 -18.06 17.15 1.39
N ALA A 238 -19.29 17.23 1.84
CA ALA A 238 -20.24 18.27 1.47
C ALA A 238 -20.96 18.80 2.70
N LEU A 239 -21.47 20.03 2.64
CA LEU A 239 -22.31 20.63 3.68
C LEU A 239 -23.78 20.60 3.28
N ASN A 240 -24.66 20.55 4.27
CA ASN A 240 -26.11 20.66 4.07
C ASN A 240 -26.52 22.02 3.45
N GLN A 241 -25.66 23.04 3.52
CA GLN A 241 -25.87 24.37 2.94
C GLN A 241 -24.53 24.95 2.46
N THR A 242 -24.54 25.62 1.30
CA THR A 242 -23.40 26.34 0.74
C THR A 242 -23.54 27.86 0.90
N ASN A 243 -24.74 28.33 1.24
CA ASN A 243 -25.03 29.70 1.54
C ASN A 243 -25.95 29.76 2.77
N LEU A 244 -25.63 30.64 3.69
CA LEU A 244 -26.36 30.87 4.93
C LEU A 244 -26.55 32.35 5.18
N THR A 245 -27.76 32.76 5.54
CA THR A 245 -28.03 34.11 6.07
C THR A 245 -28.57 33.94 7.49
N ILE A 246 -27.96 34.63 8.44
CA ILE A 246 -28.38 34.63 9.85
C ILE A 246 -28.37 36.06 10.39
N ASP A 247 -29.17 36.36 11.40
CA ASP A 247 -29.14 37.62 12.10
C ASP A 247 -28.06 37.63 13.17
N GLU A 248 -27.52 38.80 13.48
CA GLU A 248 -26.56 39.00 14.55
C GLU A 248 -27.12 38.49 15.90
N GLY A 249 -26.32 37.75 16.64
CA GLY A 249 -26.70 37.08 17.88
C GLY A 249 -27.31 35.70 17.70
N ASN A 250 -27.73 35.31 16.51
CA ASN A 250 -28.32 33.96 16.26
C ASN A 250 -27.28 32.93 15.91
N THR A 251 -27.67 31.65 16.03
CA THR A 251 -26.85 30.48 15.67
C THR A 251 -27.54 29.60 14.64
N GLN A 252 -26.73 28.95 13.81
CA GLN A 252 -27.21 27.97 12.84
C GLN A 252 -26.18 26.84 12.73
N LYS A 253 -26.64 25.61 12.60
CA LYS A 253 -25.76 24.43 12.46
C LYS A 253 -25.55 24.05 11.00
N LEU A 254 -24.29 23.94 10.60
CA LEU A 254 -23.87 23.26 9.40
C LEU A 254 -23.61 21.77 9.72
N THR A 255 -24.08 20.90 8.83
CA THR A 255 -23.92 19.46 9.00
C THR A 255 -23.15 18.89 7.81
N PRO A 256 -21.99 18.26 8.05
CA PRO A 256 -21.22 17.62 6.99
C PRO A 256 -21.86 16.28 6.57
N SER A 257 -21.70 15.94 5.30
CA SER A 257 -21.95 14.62 4.74
C SER A 257 -20.74 14.13 4.00
N PHE A 258 -20.51 12.83 3.98
CA PHE A 258 -19.32 12.20 3.47
C PHE A 258 -19.61 11.29 2.28
N THR A 259 -18.69 11.25 1.33
CA THR A 259 -18.77 10.36 0.17
C THR A 259 -17.56 9.44 0.14
N PRO A 260 -17.76 8.11 0.04
CA PRO A 260 -19.04 7.42 0.17
C PRO A 260 -19.58 7.47 1.61
N SER A 261 -20.90 7.38 1.81
CA SER A 261 -21.51 7.49 3.14
C SER A 261 -21.07 6.37 4.11
N ASN A 262 -20.73 5.20 3.55
CA ASN A 262 -20.19 4.04 4.28
C ASN A 262 -18.66 4.05 4.40
N SER A 263 -18.00 5.20 4.12
CA SER A 263 -16.56 5.31 4.32
C SER A 263 -16.18 4.91 5.75
N ASP A 264 -15.13 4.14 5.88
CA ASP A 264 -14.53 3.72 7.14
C ASP A 264 -13.26 4.52 7.51
N ASP A 265 -13.00 5.60 6.76
CA ASP A 265 -11.96 6.59 7.05
C ASP A 265 -12.32 7.47 8.24
N VAL A 266 -11.33 8.18 8.77
CA VAL A 266 -11.51 9.17 9.83
C VAL A 266 -12.36 10.32 9.30
N LYS A 267 -13.44 10.64 10.02
CA LYS A 267 -14.40 11.69 9.66
C LYS A 267 -14.33 12.91 10.58
N ASP A 268 -13.18 13.13 11.19
CA ASP A 268 -12.95 14.31 12.02
C ASP A 268 -12.97 15.56 11.13
N VAL A 269 -13.84 16.51 11.48
CA VAL A 269 -14.00 17.74 10.71
C VAL A 269 -13.34 18.90 11.43
N VAL A 270 -12.42 19.55 10.74
CA VAL A 270 -11.81 20.80 11.19
C VAL A 270 -12.56 21.96 10.56
N TRP A 271 -13.05 22.87 11.42
CA TRP A 271 -13.82 24.03 11.01
C TRP A 271 -12.98 25.30 11.13
N THR A 272 -13.09 26.17 10.12
CA THR A 272 -12.44 27.49 10.14
C THR A 272 -13.38 28.56 9.59
N SER A 273 -13.19 29.79 10.05
CA SER A 273 -13.87 30.99 9.53
C SER A 273 -12.86 31.95 8.95
N SER A 274 -13.16 32.55 7.78
CA SER A 274 -12.34 33.60 7.17
C SER A 274 -12.42 34.90 7.93
N ASN A 275 -13.50 35.13 8.70
CA ASN A 275 -13.70 36.31 9.53
C ASN A 275 -14.53 35.99 10.77
N PRO A 276 -13.90 35.50 11.86
CA PRO A 276 -14.59 35.16 13.10
C PRO A 276 -15.34 36.34 13.75
N GLY A 277 -14.96 37.60 13.46
CA GLY A 277 -15.67 38.79 13.97
C GLY A 277 -17.05 38.96 13.31
N VAL A 278 -17.27 38.43 12.11
CA VAL A 278 -18.55 38.42 11.43
C VAL A 278 -19.32 37.14 11.77
N ALA A 279 -18.71 36.00 11.53
CA ALA A 279 -19.29 34.69 11.88
C ALA A 279 -18.20 33.74 12.40
N SER A 280 -18.37 33.22 13.59
CA SER A 280 -17.53 32.16 14.14
C SER A 280 -18.14 30.79 13.95
N VAL A 281 -17.33 29.73 14.06
CA VAL A 281 -17.78 28.34 13.99
C VAL A 281 -17.16 27.54 15.13
N SER A 282 -17.94 26.69 15.79
CA SER A 282 -17.48 25.75 16.83
C SER A 282 -17.09 24.41 16.22
N GLU A 283 -16.42 23.56 17.00
CA GLU A 283 -15.96 22.23 16.59
C GLU A 283 -17.09 21.31 16.10
N ASP A 284 -18.33 21.53 16.58
CA ASP A 284 -19.50 20.75 16.16
C ASP A 284 -20.20 21.31 14.91
N GLY A 285 -19.66 22.36 14.28
CA GLY A 285 -20.20 23.02 13.09
C GLY A 285 -21.30 24.03 13.36
N THR A 286 -21.49 24.48 14.61
CA THR A 286 -22.43 25.56 14.95
C THR A 286 -21.83 26.92 14.61
N ILE A 287 -22.52 27.67 13.73
CA ILE A 287 -22.18 29.03 13.33
C ILE A 287 -22.82 29.99 14.31
N GLN A 288 -22.08 31.01 14.72
CA GLN A 288 -22.56 32.15 15.52
C GLN A 288 -22.39 33.45 14.71
N GLY A 289 -23.46 34.19 14.48
CA GLY A 289 -23.40 35.53 13.89
C GLY A 289 -22.94 36.56 14.93
N ASN A 290 -21.75 37.14 14.72
CA ASN A 290 -21.11 38.01 15.69
C ASN A 290 -21.19 39.52 15.31
N GLY A 291 -21.35 39.82 14.00
CA GLY A 291 -21.45 41.17 13.51
C GLY A 291 -21.81 41.22 12.03
N TYR A 292 -22.39 42.38 11.60
CA TYR A 292 -22.79 42.58 10.20
C TYR A 292 -21.63 42.34 9.21
N GLY A 293 -21.91 41.61 8.13
CA GLY A 293 -20.93 41.39 7.07
C GLY A 293 -21.02 39.99 6.43
N GLN A 294 -19.90 39.57 5.84
CA GLN A 294 -19.78 38.26 5.20
C GLN A 294 -18.54 37.52 5.72
N ALA A 295 -18.66 36.23 5.83
CA ALA A 295 -17.57 35.29 6.15
C ALA A 295 -17.73 34.00 5.36
N VAL A 296 -16.62 33.29 5.13
CA VAL A 296 -16.60 31.94 4.57
C VAL A 296 -16.26 30.94 5.68
N ILE A 297 -17.13 30.00 5.90
CA ILE A 297 -16.88 28.89 6.80
C ILE A 297 -16.38 27.71 5.95
N THR A 298 -15.24 27.18 6.31
CA THR A 298 -14.63 26.02 5.66
C THR A 298 -14.66 24.82 6.60
N ALA A 299 -15.13 23.68 6.09
CA ALA A 299 -15.08 22.38 6.74
C ALA A 299 -14.07 21.51 5.99
N SER A 300 -13.11 20.92 6.70
CA SER A 300 -12.08 20.05 6.14
C SER A 300 -12.08 18.68 6.83
N ALA A 301 -12.00 17.59 6.06
CA ALA A 301 -11.83 16.23 6.56
C ALA A 301 -10.76 15.52 5.73
N GLY A 302 -9.62 15.18 6.34
CA GLY A 302 -8.43 14.73 5.60
C GLY A 302 -8.03 15.73 4.52
N ASP A 303 -7.89 15.26 3.28
CA ASP A 303 -7.50 16.06 2.12
C ASP A 303 -8.69 16.77 1.44
N PHE A 304 -9.90 16.57 1.92
CA PHE A 304 -11.12 17.14 1.34
C PHE A 304 -11.62 18.32 2.12
N GLN A 305 -12.15 19.31 1.39
CA GLN A 305 -12.74 20.52 1.99
C GLN A 305 -13.98 20.97 1.24
N THR A 306 -14.86 21.66 1.96
CA THR A 306 -16.07 22.30 1.44
C THR A 306 -16.33 23.61 2.17
N GLN A 307 -17.12 24.50 1.56
CA GLN A 307 -17.33 25.86 2.07
C GLN A 307 -18.79 26.26 2.11
N CYS A 308 -19.13 27.13 3.07
CA CYS A 308 -20.41 27.83 3.14
C CYS A 308 -20.16 29.34 3.22
N GLN A 309 -20.81 30.10 2.35
CA GLN A 309 -20.85 31.55 2.41
C GLN A 309 -21.87 32.00 3.47
N VAL A 310 -21.43 32.75 4.46
CA VAL A 310 -22.30 33.22 5.56
C VAL A 310 -22.45 34.73 5.48
N ALA A 311 -23.68 35.21 5.39
CA ALA A 311 -24.02 36.63 5.51
C ALA A 311 -24.72 36.87 6.86
N VAL A 312 -24.18 37.76 7.66
CA VAL A 312 -24.78 38.17 8.91
C VAL A 312 -25.48 39.55 8.72
N LYS A 313 -26.73 39.61 9.07
CA LYS A 313 -27.56 40.81 9.03
C LYS A 313 -27.68 41.44 10.41
N VAL A 314 -27.89 42.75 10.46
CA VAL A 314 -28.26 43.42 11.71
C VAL A 314 -29.63 42.91 12.13
N SER A 315 -29.78 42.58 13.38
CA SER A 315 -31.09 42.21 13.96
C SER A 315 -32.00 43.44 13.93
N GLU A 316 -33.12 43.37 13.18
CA GLU A 316 -34.15 44.37 13.25
C GLU A 316 -34.87 44.24 14.60
N ASN A 317 -34.79 45.27 15.46
CA ASN A 317 -35.51 45.36 16.73
C ASN A 317 -37.00 45.62 16.48
#